data_294d667a4db2648e8f452bfb34982b3b
#
_entry.id   294d667a4db2648e8f452bfb34982b3b
#
_cell.length_a   1.000
_cell.length_b   1.000
_cell.length_c   1.000
_cell.angle_alpha   90.00
_cell.angle_beta   90.00
_cell.angle_gamma   90.00
#
_symmetry.space_group_name_H-M   'P 1'
#
loop_
_entity.id
_entity.type
_entity.pdbx_description
1 polymer ?
#
loop_
_entity_poly.entity_id
_entity_poly.type
_entity_poly.pdbx_seq_one_letter_code
_entity_poly.pdbx_strand_id
1 'polypeptide(L)'
;MKKLLILPLLAFLLLSGCQIENPTFPFRVKVTNAAGVPIQNVIVEASVDVPGYREEAYFIDTTGFDGLVEFEYEYEAVFKILATRGGNPFTHIGCGFIKLEPNTTVQSKIILLPYDPSDPGC
;
A
#
# COMPACT_ATOMS: atom_id res chain seq x y z
N MET A 1 -53.19 -15.70 -9.14
CA MET A 1 -52.48 -15.99 -7.88
C MET A 1 -50.97 -16.18 -8.06
N LYS A 2 -50.48 -16.74 -9.16
CA LYS A 2 -49.04 -16.89 -9.41
C LYS A 2 -48.29 -15.57 -9.65
N LYS A 3 -48.99 -14.50 -10.06
CA LYS A 3 -48.39 -13.17 -10.30
C LYS A 3 -48.08 -12.38 -9.02
N LEU A 4 -48.72 -12.69 -7.89
CA LEU A 4 -48.52 -12.03 -6.62
C LEU A 4 -47.26 -12.50 -5.86
N LEU A 5 -46.74 -13.68 -6.19
CA LEU A 5 -45.52 -14.24 -5.58
C LEU A 5 -44.23 -13.78 -6.25
N ILE A 6 -44.31 -13.28 -7.47
CA ILE A 6 -43.13 -12.82 -8.24
C ILE A 6 -42.75 -11.38 -7.88
N LEU A 7 -43.71 -10.53 -7.56
CA LEU A 7 -43.47 -9.14 -7.23
C LEU A 7 -42.64 -8.92 -5.94
N PRO A 8 -42.90 -9.59 -4.80
CA PRO A 8 -42.09 -9.43 -3.61
C PRO A 8 -40.68 -10.03 -3.77
N LEU A 9 -40.53 -11.07 -4.59
CA LEU A 9 -39.22 -11.65 -4.89
C LEU A 9 -38.33 -10.70 -5.71
N LEU A 10 -38.90 -9.99 -6.68
CA LEU A 10 -38.22 -9.00 -7.49
C LEU A 10 -37.80 -7.78 -6.66
N ALA A 11 -38.65 -7.31 -5.74
CA ALA A 11 -38.35 -6.22 -4.83
C ALA A 11 -37.23 -6.59 -3.85
N PHE A 12 -37.17 -7.84 -3.43
CA PHE A 12 -36.08 -8.34 -2.55
C PHE A 12 -34.74 -8.37 -3.26
N LEU A 13 -34.73 -8.77 -4.53
CA LEU A 13 -33.52 -8.77 -5.37
C LEU A 13 -32.99 -7.35 -5.64
N LEU A 14 -33.88 -6.38 -5.80
CA LEU A 14 -33.49 -4.97 -5.98
C LEU A 14 -32.91 -4.34 -4.70
N LEU A 15 -33.39 -4.75 -3.53
CA LEU A 15 -32.88 -4.27 -2.23
C LEU A 15 -31.49 -4.84 -1.91
N SER A 16 -31.18 -6.07 -2.33
CA SER A 16 -29.86 -6.67 -2.11
C SER A 16 -28.74 -6.07 -2.98
N GLY A 17 -29.09 -5.37 -4.07
CA GLY A 17 -28.14 -4.67 -4.94
C GLY A 17 -27.72 -3.28 -4.47
N CYS A 18 -28.31 -2.76 -3.38
CA CYS A 18 -28.07 -1.39 -2.90
C CYS A 18 -27.09 -1.28 -1.73
N GLN A 19 -26.33 -2.32 -1.42
CA GLN A 19 -25.29 -2.24 -0.39
C GLN A 19 -24.06 -1.51 -0.94
N ILE A 20 -23.87 -0.28 -0.46
CA ILE A 20 -22.66 0.50 -0.74
C ILE A 20 -21.64 0.15 0.33
N GLU A 21 -20.64 -0.63 -0.03
CA GLU A 21 -19.48 -0.87 0.83
C GLU A 21 -18.51 0.30 0.69
N ASN A 22 -17.90 0.69 1.81
CA ASN A 22 -16.83 1.68 1.79
C ASN A 22 -15.63 1.09 1.02
N PRO A 23 -15.06 1.85 0.07
CA PRO A 23 -13.89 1.37 -0.64
C PRO A 23 -12.70 1.23 0.30
N THR A 24 -11.86 0.24 0.01
CA THR A 24 -10.56 0.08 0.64
C THR A 24 -9.46 0.40 -0.36
N PHE A 25 -8.30 0.78 0.15
CA PHE A 25 -7.15 1.19 -0.68
C PHE A 25 -5.94 0.34 -0.30
N PRO A 26 -5.92 -0.93 -0.74
CA PRO A 26 -4.79 -1.81 -0.48
C PRO A 26 -3.60 -1.44 -1.36
N PHE A 27 -2.40 -1.55 -0.80
CA PHE A 27 -1.18 -1.30 -1.56
C PHE A 27 -0.05 -2.21 -1.11
N ARG A 28 0.89 -2.41 -2.01
CA ARG A 28 2.01 -3.32 -1.83
C ARG A 28 3.29 -2.65 -2.27
N VAL A 29 4.35 -2.87 -1.50
CA VAL A 29 5.68 -2.39 -1.86
C VAL A 29 6.60 -3.60 -2.05
N LYS A 30 7.24 -3.66 -3.21
CA LYS A 30 8.25 -4.66 -3.52
C LYS A 30 9.63 -4.01 -3.51
N VAL A 31 10.53 -4.54 -2.69
CA VAL A 31 11.90 -4.04 -2.58
C VAL A 31 12.84 -5.02 -3.27
N THR A 32 13.61 -4.51 -4.21
CA THR A 32 14.59 -5.29 -4.95
C THR A 32 15.94 -4.58 -4.97
N ASN A 33 17.00 -5.31 -5.35
CA ASN A 33 18.26 -4.68 -5.73
C ASN A 33 18.21 -4.16 -7.19
N ALA A 34 19.31 -3.59 -7.66
CA ALA A 34 19.40 -3.09 -9.03
C ALA A 34 19.26 -4.18 -10.09
N ALA A 35 19.52 -5.44 -9.76
CA ALA A 35 19.36 -6.59 -10.64
C ALA A 35 17.93 -7.16 -10.63
N GLY A 36 17.01 -6.59 -9.82
CA GLY A 36 15.63 -7.05 -9.72
C GLY A 36 15.41 -8.20 -8.75
N VAL A 37 16.40 -8.56 -7.95
CA VAL A 37 16.30 -9.64 -6.96
C VAL A 37 15.62 -9.12 -5.70
N PRO A 38 14.56 -9.79 -5.20
CA PRO A 38 13.89 -9.39 -3.96
C PRO A 38 14.83 -9.42 -2.76
N ILE A 39 14.67 -8.45 -1.85
CA ILE A 39 15.53 -8.32 -0.66
C ILE A 39 14.66 -8.43 0.59
N GLN A 40 15.03 -9.35 1.48
CA GLN A 40 14.38 -9.51 2.78
C GLN A 40 15.02 -8.61 3.84
N ASN A 41 14.32 -8.44 4.97
CA ASN A 41 14.77 -7.67 6.13
C ASN A 41 15.00 -6.19 5.85
N VAL A 42 14.23 -5.63 4.93
CA VAL A 42 14.19 -4.20 4.63
C VAL A 42 13.02 -3.58 5.38
N ILE A 43 13.30 -2.52 6.14
CA ILE A 43 12.25 -1.76 6.82
C ILE A 43 11.62 -0.82 5.80
N VAL A 44 10.30 -0.95 5.60
CA VAL A 44 9.53 -0.12 4.68
C VAL A 44 8.60 0.77 5.50
N GLU A 45 8.75 2.08 5.33
CA GLU A 45 7.89 3.09 5.93
C GLU A 45 7.05 3.76 4.85
N ALA A 46 5.75 3.82 5.05
CA ALA A 46 4.82 4.52 4.17
C ALA A 46 4.14 5.63 4.95
N SER A 47 4.26 6.87 4.47
CA SER A 47 3.69 8.03 5.15
C SER A 47 3.13 9.03 4.16
N VAL A 48 2.13 9.80 4.60
CA VAL A 48 1.62 10.95 3.86
C VAL A 48 2.36 12.19 4.35
N ASP A 49 3.03 12.90 3.43
CA ASP A 49 3.82 14.08 3.75
C ASP A 49 2.93 15.35 3.76
N VAL A 50 1.87 15.30 4.56
CA VAL A 50 0.97 16.45 4.77
C VAL A 50 0.89 16.74 6.27
N PRO A 51 1.15 17.97 6.71
CA PRO A 51 1.02 18.33 8.12
C PRO A 51 -0.39 18.02 8.66
N GLY A 52 -0.47 17.34 9.79
CA GLY A 52 -1.73 16.94 10.44
C GLY A 52 -2.25 15.54 10.09
N TYR A 53 -1.73 14.90 9.04
CA TYR A 53 -2.12 13.54 8.64
C TYR A 53 -1.08 12.47 8.99
N ARG A 54 0.09 12.88 9.44
CA ARG A 54 1.24 12.00 9.62
C ARG A 54 1.05 10.90 10.67
N GLU A 55 0.27 11.17 11.71
CA GLU A 55 0.02 10.20 12.78
C GLU A 55 -1.03 9.14 12.38
N GLU A 56 -1.97 9.52 11.54
CA GLU A 56 -3.07 8.63 11.11
C GLU A 56 -2.73 7.82 9.86
N ALA A 57 -1.78 8.29 9.05
CA ALA A 57 -1.38 7.68 7.78
C ALA A 57 0.10 7.30 7.80
N TYR A 58 0.48 6.45 8.72
CA TYR A 58 1.83 5.94 8.87
C TYR A 58 1.81 4.42 9.02
N PHE A 59 2.53 3.75 8.15
CA PHE A 59 2.68 2.30 8.18
C PHE A 59 4.15 1.94 8.14
N ILE A 60 4.51 0.89 8.88
CA ILE A 60 5.87 0.35 8.90
C ILE A 60 5.80 -1.17 8.97
N ASP A 61 6.60 -1.81 8.15
CA ASP A 61 6.74 -3.26 8.19
C ASP A 61 8.11 -3.64 7.60
N THR A 62 8.48 -4.90 7.76
CA THR A 62 9.75 -5.45 7.29
C THR A 62 9.48 -6.48 6.19
N THR A 63 10.22 -6.40 5.09
CA THR A 63 10.05 -7.33 3.96
C THR A 63 10.39 -8.75 4.34
N GLY A 64 9.58 -9.71 3.83
CA GLY A 64 9.89 -11.12 3.85
C GLY A 64 10.91 -11.51 2.77
N PHE A 65 11.14 -12.80 2.61
CA PHE A 65 12.08 -13.31 1.62
C PHE A 65 11.68 -13.00 0.17
N ASP A 66 10.42 -12.69 -0.07
CA ASP A 66 9.88 -12.26 -1.37
C ASP A 66 10.05 -10.75 -1.64
N GLY A 67 10.59 -10.01 -0.67
CA GLY A 67 10.78 -8.57 -0.77
C GLY A 67 9.51 -7.75 -0.66
N LEU A 68 8.41 -8.34 -0.20
CA LEU A 68 7.09 -7.70 -0.18
C LEU A 68 6.67 -7.27 1.21
N VAL A 69 5.98 -6.13 1.26
CA VAL A 69 5.13 -5.69 2.38
C VAL A 69 3.78 -5.26 1.83
N GLU A 70 2.73 -5.49 2.59
CA GLU A 70 1.36 -5.15 2.22
C GLU A 70 0.73 -4.28 3.30
N PHE A 71 0.00 -3.24 2.85
CA PHE A 71 -0.71 -2.33 3.71
C PHE A 71 -2.11 -2.07 3.13
N GLU A 72 -3.00 -1.58 3.97
CA GLU A 72 -4.35 -1.18 3.56
C GLU A 72 -4.71 0.13 4.24
N TYR A 73 -5.27 1.06 3.47
CA TYR A 73 -5.71 2.36 3.96
C TYR A 73 -7.19 2.59 3.64
N GLU A 74 -7.83 3.50 4.36
CA GLU A 74 -9.27 3.75 4.25
C GLU A 74 -9.61 4.87 3.28
N TYR A 75 -8.64 5.67 2.86
CA TYR A 75 -8.85 6.86 2.05
C TYR A 75 -7.95 6.90 0.84
N GLU A 76 -8.36 7.68 -0.17
CA GLU A 76 -7.51 8.00 -1.29
C GLU A 76 -6.33 8.85 -0.81
N ALA A 77 -5.12 8.47 -1.20
CA ALA A 77 -3.90 9.16 -0.77
C ALA A 77 -2.72 8.86 -1.69
N VAL A 78 -1.69 9.68 -1.60
CA VAL A 78 -0.36 9.41 -2.15
C VAL A 78 0.59 9.23 -0.98
N PHE A 79 1.21 8.05 -0.89
CA PHE A 79 2.18 7.75 0.15
C PHE A 79 3.61 7.92 -0.36
N LYS A 80 4.43 8.50 0.48
CA LYS A 80 5.89 8.46 0.33
C LYS A 80 6.40 7.16 0.94
N ILE A 81 7.22 6.45 0.19
CA ILE A 81 7.79 5.17 0.61
C ILE A 81 9.27 5.36 0.87
N LEU A 82 9.71 4.93 2.03
CA LEU A 82 11.12 4.89 2.41
C LEU A 82 11.49 3.47 2.81
N ALA A 83 12.43 2.89 2.09
CA ALA A 83 12.98 1.57 2.38
C ALA A 83 14.41 1.70 2.89
N THR A 84 14.71 1.10 4.03
CA THR A 84 16.04 1.16 4.64
C THR A 84 16.48 -0.22 5.10
N ARG A 85 17.77 -0.48 4.99
CA ARG A 85 18.40 -1.70 5.49
C ARG A 85 19.69 -1.35 6.24
N GLY A 86 19.99 -2.15 7.24
CA GLY A 86 21.07 -1.87 8.15
C GLY A 86 20.59 -1.06 9.35
N GLY A 87 21.44 -0.85 10.31
CA GLY A 87 21.08 -0.14 11.52
C GLY A 87 21.21 1.37 11.39
N ASN A 88 21.92 1.97 12.33
CA ASN A 88 22.25 3.39 12.32
C ASN A 88 23.79 3.52 12.32
N PRO A 89 24.42 3.93 11.21
CA PRO A 89 23.85 4.42 9.95
C PRO A 89 23.29 3.31 9.05
N PHE A 90 22.39 3.68 8.12
CA PHE A 90 21.88 2.76 7.11
C PHE A 90 22.99 2.30 6.16
N THR A 91 22.92 1.04 5.74
CA THR A 91 23.80 0.53 4.69
C THR A 91 23.19 0.70 3.30
N HIS A 92 21.87 0.65 3.20
CA HIS A 92 21.13 0.76 1.95
C HIS A 92 19.86 1.58 2.15
N ILE A 93 19.45 2.27 1.11
CA ILE A 93 18.25 3.11 1.10
C ILE A 93 17.58 3.08 -0.28
N GLY A 94 16.28 3.19 -0.28
CA GLY A 94 15.48 3.38 -1.48
C GLY A 94 14.22 4.17 -1.15
N CYS A 95 13.70 4.94 -2.11
CA CYS A 95 12.50 5.71 -1.90
C CYS A 95 11.66 5.81 -3.16
N GLY A 96 10.39 6.14 -2.97
CA GLY A 96 9.44 6.30 -4.04
C GLY A 96 8.10 6.81 -3.52
N PHE A 97 7.12 6.83 -4.40
CA PHE A 97 5.76 7.24 -4.09
C PHE A 97 4.78 6.22 -4.63
N ILE A 98 3.62 6.13 -3.99
CA ILE A 98 2.55 5.28 -4.46
C ILE A 98 1.22 6.02 -4.33
N LYS A 99 0.46 6.05 -5.43
CA LYS A 99 -0.88 6.59 -5.45
C LYS A 99 -1.88 5.46 -5.29
N LEU A 100 -2.71 5.54 -4.26
CA LEU A 100 -3.70 4.52 -3.97
C LEU A 100 -4.91 4.61 -4.91
N GLU A 101 -5.51 3.47 -5.19
CA GLU A 101 -6.74 3.36 -5.98
C GLU A 101 -7.78 2.52 -5.22
N PRO A 102 -9.09 2.86 -5.35
CA PRO A 102 -10.12 2.14 -4.61
C PRO A 102 -10.26 0.70 -5.10
N ASN A 103 -10.37 -0.23 -4.15
CA ASN A 103 -10.62 -1.66 -4.38
C ASN A 103 -9.63 -2.33 -5.35
N THR A 104 -8.43 -1.77 -5.47
CA THR A 104 -7.37 -2.27 -6.34
C THR A 104 -6.06 -2.25 -5.58
N THR A 105 -5.36 -3.38 -5.53
CA THR A 105 -4.04 -3.44 -4.92
C THR A 105 -3.02 -2.78 -5.85
N VAL A 106 -2.55 -1.61 -5.47
CA VAL A 106 -1.51 -0.89 -6.20
C VAL A 106 -0.16 -1.37 -5.70
N GLN A 107 0.77 -1.65 -6.60
CA GLN A 107 2.12 -2.07 -6.27
C GLN A 107 3.13 -1.03 -6.71
N SER A 108 4.06 -0.69 -5.81
CA SER A 108 5.24 0.12 -6.11
C SER A 108 6.49 -0.72 -5.93
N LYS A 109 7.44 -0.57 -6.86
CA LYS A 109 8.74 -1.23 -6.79
C LYS A 109 9.77 -0.22 -6.34
N ILE A 110 10.47 -0.55 -5.26
CA ILE A 110 11.56 0.27 -4.72
C ILE A 110 12.88 -0.46 -4.95
N ILE A 111 13.82 0.22 -5.58
CA ILE A 111 15.17 -0.28 -5.76
C ILE A 111 16.02 0.19 -4.59
N LEU A 112 16.61 -0.75 -3.88
CA LEU A 112 17.47 -0.50 -2.74
C LEU A 112 18.90 -0.34 -3.22
N LEU A 113 19.50 0.81 -2.95
CA LEU A 113 20.85 1.15 -3.35
C LEU A 113 21.75 1.36 -2.13
N PRO A 114 23.09 1.20 -2.28
CA PRO A 114 24.01 1.54 -1.18
C PRO A 114 23.81 2.99 -0.74
N TYR A 115 23.77 3.20 0.56
CA TYR A 115 23.63 4.54 1.14
C TYR A 115 24.94 5.30 1.03
N ASP A 116 24.88 6.51 0.46
CA ASP A 116 25.98 7.44 0.36
C ASP A 116 25.63 8.73 1.13
N PRO A 117 26.34 9.06 2.22
CA PRO A 117 26.05 10.27 2.97
C PRO A 117 26.24 11.58 2.17
N SER A 118 27.05 11.56 1.12
CA SER A 118 27.25 12.71 0.23
C SER A 118 26.13 12.88 -0.79
N ASP A 119 25.37 11.81 -1.08
CA ASP A 119 24.23 11.81 -1.96
C ASP A 119 23.16 10.85 -1.40
N PRO A 120 22.37 11.29 -0.42
CA PRO A 120 21.39 10.42 0.23
C PRO A 120 20.25 9.96 -0.68
N GLY A 121 20.04 10.55 -1.85
CA GLY A 121 19.12 10.06 -2.87
C GLY A 121 17.63 10.25 -2.57
N CYS A 122 17.29 10.64 -1.37
CA CYS A 122 15.88 10.82 -0.97
C CYS A 122 15.66 12.18 -0.28
#